data_988afe7ec4fe9ead7aa93d2100eb156e
#
_entry.id   988afe7ec4fe9ead7aa93d2100eb156e
#
_cell.length_a   1.000
_cell.length_b   1.000
_cell.length_c   1.000
_cell.angle_alpha   90.00
_cell.angle_beta   90.00
_cell.angle_gamma   90.00
#
_symmetry.space_group_name_H-M   'P 1'
#
loop_
_entity.id
_entity.type
_entity.pdbx_description
1 polymer ?
#
loop_
_entity_poly.entity_id
_entity_poly.type
_entity_poly.pdbx_seq_one_letter_code
_entity_poly.pdbx_strand_id
1 'polypeptide(L)'
;MSRTPLHPTREQIELPMVLDCLSDPIRLAIVYQLALQERVSSELCCGDFSGLGGKSNLAYHFAKLRECGLMQTRLAGTNRFMRLRREDLDARFPGLLDAVLKSAARDAERLQLMGGCDVVKVD
;
A
#
# COMPACT_ATOMS: atom_id res chain seq x y z
N MET A 1 -11.69 3.79 -23.97
CA MET A 1 -12.28 2.90 -22.98
C MET A 1 -11.53 3.01 -21.67
N SER A 2 -12.23 3.26 -20.62
CA SER A 2 -11.60 3.37 -19.30
C SER A 2 -11.02 2.04 -18.86
N ARG A 3 -9.80 2.08 -18.31
CA ARG A 3 -9.11 0.90 -17.85
C ARG A 3 -8.98 0.91 -16.34
N THR A 4 -10.08 1.16 -15.65
CA THR A 4 -10.07 1.13 -14.21
C THR A 4 -9.67 -0.28 -13.75
N PRO A 5 -8.63 -0.40 -12.92
CA PRO A 5 -8.23 -1.70 -12.41
C PRO A 5 -9.35 -2.34 -11.59
N LEU A 6 -9.46 -3.65 -11.68
CA LEU A 6 -10.43 -4.38 -10.88
C LEU A 6 -9.97 -4.45 -9.43
N HIS A 7 -10.93 -4.24 -8.54
CA HIS A 7 -10.69 -4.32 -7.10
C HIS A 7 -11.68 -5.29 -6.47
N PRO A 8 -11.25 -6.08 -5.48
CA PRO A 8 -12.21 -6.89 -4.73
C PRO A 8 -13.15 -6.02 -3.92
N THR A 9 -14.36 -6.48 -3.71
CA THR A 9 -15.26 -5.81 -2.78
C THR A 9 -14.76 -6.05 -1.35
N ARG A 10 -15.29 -5.28 -0.38
CA ARG A 10 -14.93 -5.48 1.02
C ARG A 10 -15.11 -6.95 1.44
N GLU A 11 -16.23 -7.56 1.02
CA GLU A 11 -16.56 -8.93 1.38
C GLU A 11 -15.64 -9.96 0.74
N GLN A 12 -14.99 -9.61 -0.36
CA GLN A 12 -14.08 -10.51 -1.07
C GLN A 12 -12.65 -10.48 -0.51
N ILE A 13 -12.36 -9.56 0.38
CA ILE A 13 -11.03 -9.46 0.98
C ILE A 13 -10.85 -10.57 1.99
N GLU A 14 -9.80 -11.39 1.81
CA GLU A 14 -9.53 -12.55 2.65
C GLU A 14 -8.25 -12.38 3.45
N LEU A 15 -8.30 -12.75 4.72
CA LEU A 15 -7.16 -12.58 5.62
C LEU A 15 -5.87 -13.27 5.13
N PRO A 16 -5.90 -14.53 4.67
CA PRO A 16 -4.66 -15.16 4.21
C PRO A 16 -3.99 -14.41 3.08
N MET A 17 -4.76 -13.85 2.15
CA MET A 17 -4.20 -13.10 1.05
C MET A 17 -3.58 -11.78 1.51
N VAL A 18 -4.22 -11.13 2.47
CA VAL A 18 -3.68 -9.90 3.06
C VAL A 18 -2.35 -10.18 3.76
N LEU A 19 -2.30 -11.24 4.55
CA LEU A 19 -1.08 -11.60 5.27
C LEU A 19 0.04 -12.00 4.32
N ASP A 20 -0.28 -12.75 3.28
CA ASP A 20 0.69 -13.11 2.25
C ASP A 20 1.28 -11.87 1.58
N CYS A 21 0.41 -10.93 1.24
CA CYS A 21 0.83 -9.69 0.60
C CYS A 21 1.79 -8.90 1.50
N LEU A 22 1.46 -8.81 2.77
CA LEU A 22 2.26 -8.04 3.74
C LEU A 22 3.57 -8.72 4.10
N SER A 23 3.74 -9.99 3.75
CA SER A 23 4.98 -10.71 4.07
C SER A 23 6.15 -10.31 3.18
N ASP A 24 5.91 -9.66 2.06
CA ASP A 24 6.96 -9.19 1.16
C ASP A 24 7.46 -7.82 1.60
N PRO A 25 8.79 -7.63 1.78
CA PRO A 25 9.33 -6.36 2.27
C PRO A 25 8.97 -5.14 1.39
N ILE A 26 8.95 -5.32 0.08
CA ILE A 26 8.62 -4.20 -0.82
C ILE A 26 7.14 -3.83 -0.68
N ARG A 27 6.26 -4.82 -0.65
CA ARG A 27 4.84 -4.55 -0.47
C ARG A 27 4.55 -3.94 0.89
N LEU A 28 5.22 -4.43 1.94
CA LEU A 28 5.08 -3.84 3.27
C LEU A 28 5.54 -2.38 3.26
N ALA A 29 6.64 -2.10 2.57
CA ALA A 29 7.14 -0.73 2.45
C ALA A 29 6.14 0.19 1.76
N ILE A 30 5.49 -0.29 0.70
CA ILE A 30 4.48 0.48 -0.01
C ILE A 30 3.31 0.81 0.92
N VAL A 31 2.81 -0.19 1.64
CA VAL A 31 1.70 0.01 2.58
C VAL A 31 2.10 0.99 3.68
N TYR A 32 3.30 0.85 4.20
CA TYR A 32 3.81 1.73 5.24
C TYR A 32 3.87 3.20 4.76
N GLN A 33 4.38 3.42 3.55
CA GLN A 33 4.46 4.76 3.00
C GLN A 33 3.09 5.35 2.72
N LEU A 34 2.16 4.54 2.24
CA LEU A 34 0.78 5.00 2.06
C LEU A 34 0.17 5.42 3.39
N ALA A 35 0.43 4.66 4.45
CA ALA A 35 -0.07 4.99 5.77
C ALA A 35 0.51 6.30 6.30
N LEU A 36 1.80 6.52 6.11
CA LEU A 36 2.44 7.78 6.50
C LEU A 36 1.81 8.96 5.77
N GLN A 37 1.54 8.77 4.48
CA GLN A 37 1.03 9.84 3.65
C GLN A 37 -0.42 10.20 3.97
N GLU A 38 -1.17 9.29 4.60
CA GLU A 38 -2.56 9.57 4.98
C GLU A 38 -2.71 10.81 5.86
N ARG A 39 -1.65 11.20 6.57
CA ARG A 39 -1.69 12.39 7.43
C ARG A 39 -1.61 13.69 6.65
N VAL A 40 -1.15 13.63 5.41
CA VAL A 40 -0.95 14.82 4.57
C VAL A 40 -1.88 14.77 3.37
N SER A 41 -1.94 13.64 2.72
CA SER A 41 -2.75 13.39 1.54
C SER A 41 -3.14 11.93 1.58
N SER A 42 -4.36 11.61 1.16
CA SER A 42 -4.83 10.24 1.18
C SER A 42 -4.26 9.39 0.05
N GLU A 43 -3.57 10.01 -0.91
CA GLU A 43 -3.10 9.29 -2.11
C GLU A 43 -1.65 9.60 -2.42
N LEU A 44 -0.96 8.59 -3.01
CA LEU A 44 0.36 8.76 -3.58
C LEU A 44 0.32 8.34 -5.05
N CYS A 45 1.15 8.99 -5.85
CA CYS A 45 1.33 8.63 -7.25
C CYS A 45 2.34 7.49 -7.35
N CYS A 46 2.24 6.66 -8.40
CA CYS A 46 3.13 5.51 -8.53
C CYS A 46 4.62 5.92 -8.60
N GLY A 47 4.92 7.10 -9.11
CA GLY A 47 6.30 7.59 -9.18
C GLY A 47 6.94 7.85 -7.83
N ASP A 48 6.12 8.04 -6.80
CA ASP A 48 6.61 8.31 -5.45
C ASP A 48 7.28 7.08 -4.82
N PHE A 49 7.13 5.92 -5.43
CA PHE A 49 7.70 4.67 -4.93
C PHE A 49 8.97 4.25 -5.68
N SER A 50 9.50 5.09 -6.55
CA SER A 50 10.63 4.74 -7.42
C SER A 50 11.86 4.26 -6.65
N GLY A 51 12.03 4.71 -5.41
CA GLY A 51 13.15 4.28 -4.57
C GLY A 51 13.06 2.84 -4.09
N LEU A 52 11.92 2.17 -4.28
CA LEU A 52 11.72 0.81 -3.80
C LEU A 52 12.02 -0.26 -4.84
N GLY A 53 12.29 0.13 -6.08
CA GLY A 53 12.62 -0.85 -7.10
C GLY A 53 12.31 -0.37 -8.50
N GLY A 54 12.56 -1.23 -9.47
CA GLY A 54 12.31 -0.93 -10.86
C GLY A 54 10.82 -0.88 -11.19
N LYS A 55 10.51 -0.22 -12.29
CA LYS A 55 9.15 0.03 -12.70
C LYS A 55 8.32 -1.25 -12.88
N SER A 56 8.89 -2.24 -13.53
CA SER A 56 8.20 -3.51 -13.77
C SER A 56 7.94 -4.27 -12.47
N ASN A 57 8.93 -4.27 -11.59
CA ASN A 57 8.82 -4.94 -10.30
C ASN A 57 7.76 -4.27 -9.43
N LEU A 58 7.76 -2.94 -9.40
CA LEU A 58 6.74 -2.20 -8.66
C LEU A 58 5.35 -2.44 -9.21
N ALA A 59 5.21 -2.49 -10.53
CA ALA A 59 3.91 -2.77 -11.15
C ALA A 59 3.36 -4.11 -10.70
N TYR A 60 4.22 -5.12 -10.58
CA TYR A 60 3.84 -6.43 -10.08
C TYR A 60 3.34 -6.34 -8.64
N HIS A 61 4.07 -5.63 -7.78
CA HIS A 61 3.67 -5.47 -6.38
C HIS A 61 2.38 -4.66 -6.22
N PHE A 62 2.22 -3.62 -7.04
CA PHE A 62 0.98 -2.84 -7.02
C PHE A 62 -0.22 -3.72 -7.39
N ALA A 63 -0.06 -4.58 -8.41
CA ALA A 63 -1.13 -5.49 -8.80
C ALA A 63 -1.49 -6.45 -7.66
N LYS A 64 -0.49 -6.98 -6.97
CA LYS A 64 -0.73 -7.87 -5.82
C LYS A 64 -1.46 -7.16 -4.69
N LEU A 65 -1.03 -5.94 -4.37
CA LEU A 65 -1.66 -5.14 -3.32
C LEU A 65 -3.12 -4.82 -3.65
N ARG A 66 -3.39 -4.56 -4.93
CA ARG A 66 -4.74 -4.27 -5.39
C ARG A 66 -5.62 -5.52 -5.31
N GLU A 67 -5.09 -6.66 -5.77
CA GLU A 67 -5.83 -7.92 -5.81
C GLU A 67 -6.21 -8.42 -4.42
N CYS A 68 -5.36 -8.21 -3.43
CA CYS A 68 -5.64 -8.68 -2.08
C CYS A 68 -6.52 -7.70 -1.28
N GLY A 69 -6.76 -6.52 -1.81
CA GLY A 69 -7.64 -5.56 -1.15
C GLY A 69 -6.96 -4.59 -0.19
N LEU A 70 -5.63 -4.55 -0.18
CA LEU A 70 -4.90 -3.61 0.68
C LEU A 70 -4.90 -2.20 0.10
N MET A 71 -4.92 -2.08 -1.21
CA MET A 71 -4.70 -0.83 -1.90
C MET A 71 -5.74 -0.61 -2.99
N GLN A 72 -6.08 0.63 -3.21
CA GLN A 72 -6.96 1.04 -4.29
C GLN A 72 -6.19 1.94 -5.24
N THR A 73 -6.38 1.75 -6.54
CA THR A 73 -5.74 2.55 -7.57
C THR A 73 -6.79 3.33 -8.32
N ARG A 74 -6.54 4.63 -8.52
CA ARG A 74 -7.41 5.51 -9.29
C ARG A 74 -6.60 6.08 -10.46
N LEU A 75 -7.19 6.03 -11.65
CA LEU A 75 -6.56 6.60 -12.83
C LEU A 75 -7.10 8.02 -13.04
N ALA A 76 -6.19 8.95 -13.29
CA ALA A 76 -6.56 10.33 -13.62
C ALA A 76 -5.60 10.81 -14.71
N GLY A 77 -6.09 10.83 -15.96
CA GLY A 77 -5.23 11.09 -17.10
C GLY A 77 -4.16 10.02 -17.24
N THR A 78 -2.89 10.44 -17.24
CA THR A 78 -1.76 9.52 -17.32
C THR A 78 -1.26 9.09 -15.94
N ASN A 79 -1.82 9.65 -14.88
CA ASN A 79 -1.36 9.38 -13.52
C ASN A 79 -2.16 8.28 -12.87
N ARG A 80 -1.48 7.52 -12.02
CA ARG A 80 -2.10 6.50 -11.17
C ARG A 80 -1.90 6.92 -9.73
N PHE A 81 -3.01 7.07 -9.02
CA PHE A 81 -2.99 7.44 -7.60
C PHE A 81 -3.42 6.24 -6.77
N MET A 82 -2.70 6.03 -5.68
CA MET A 82 -2.91 4.86 -4.83
C MET A 82 -3.18 5.29 -3.40
N ARG A 83 -4.04 4.55 -2.74
CA ARG A 83 -4.36 4.79 -1.33
C ARG A 83 -4.68 3.46 -0.65
N LEU A 84 -4.50 3.43 0.68
CA LEU A 84 -4.90 2.27 1.47
C LEU A 84 -6.42 2.17 1.54
N ARG A 85 -6.90 0.94 1.57
CA ARG A 85 -8.31 0.68 1.80
C ARG A 85 -8.56 0.52 3.30
N ARG A 86 -8.20 1.55 4.06
CA ARG A 86 -8.24 1.49 5.52
C ARG A 86 -9.61 1.14 6.07
N GLU A 87 -10.66 1.76 5.56
CA GLU A 87 -12.01 1.48 6.05
C GLU A 87 -12.40 0.02 5.87
N ASP A 88 -12.11 -0.53 4.70
CA ASP A 88 -12.44 -1.91 4.40
C ASP A 88 -11.64 -2.88 5.26
N LEU A 89 -10.35 -2.59 5.43
CA LEU A 89 -9.47 -3.44 6.22
C LEU A 89 -9.84 -3.41 7.70
N ASP A 90 -10.16 -2.23 8.22
CA ASP A 90 -10.56 -2.09 9.62
C ASP A 90 -11.91 -2.75 9.88
N ALA A 91 -12.81 -2.72 8.90
CA ALA A 91 -14.11 -3.37 9.03
C ALA A 91 -13.97 -4.90 9.01
N ARG A 92 -13.11 -5.43 8.14
CA ARG A 92 -12.92 -6.86 8.00
C ARG A 92 -12.03 -7.45 9.09
N PHE A 93 -10.97 -6.74 9.45
CA PHE A 93 -9.93 -7.25 10.36
C PHE A 93 -9.58 -6.15 11.37
N PRO A 94 -10.43 -5.93 12.39
CA PRO A 94 -10.21 -4.84 13.35
C PRO A 94 -8.86 -4.96 14.04
N GLY A 95 -8.09 -3.88 14.00
CA GLY A 95 -6.80 -3.82 14.66
C GLY A 95 -5.62 -4.40 13.90
N LEU A 96 -5.86 -5.17 12.83
CA LEU A 96 -4.78 -5.82 12.09
C LEU A 96 -3.84 -4.80 11.46
N LEU A 97 -4.38 -3.87 10.69
CA LEU A 97 -3.55 -2.89 9.97
C LEU A 97 -2.75 -2.05 10.94
N ASP A 98 -3.39 -1.56 12.00
CA ASP A 98 -2.70 -0.75 13.00
C ASP A 98 -1.57 -1.53 13.67
N ALA A 99 -1.78 -2.79 14.00
CA ALA A 99 -0.76 -3.63 14.63
C ALA A 99 0.44 -3.82 13.69
N VAL A 100 0.16 -4.10 12.43
CA VAL A 100 1.21 -4.28 11.42
C VAL A 100 2.01 -3.00 11.24
N LEU A 101 1.30 -1.87 11.11
CA LEU A 101 1.97 -0.60 10.88
C LEU A 101 2.80 -0.14 12.08
N LYS A 102 2.32 -0.37 13.30
CA LYS A 102 3.10 -0.07 14.50
C LYS A 102 4.38 -0.92 14.56
N SER A 103 4.25 -2.18 14.24
CA SER A 103 5.41 -3.07 14.22
C SER A 103 6.40 -2.69 13.13
N ALA A 104 5.89 -2.35 11.95
CA ALA A 104 6.72 -1.91 10.84
C ALA A 104 7.46 -0.61 11.15
N ALA A 105 6.80 0.32 11.85
CA ALA A 105 7.42 1.59 12.21
C ALA A 105 8.65 1.40 13.08
N ARG A 106 8.62 0.42 13.97
CA ARG A 106 9.76 0.11 14.85
C ARG A 106 10.95 -0.45 14.08
N ASP A 107 10.68 -1.16 12.99
CA ASP A 107 11.72 -1.82 12.20
C ASP A 107 11.96 -1.13 10.85
N ALA A 108 11.45 0.08 10.67
CA ALA A 108 11.47 0.73 9.38
C ALA A 108 12.87 0.84 8.76
N GLU A 109 13.86 1.21 9.56
CA GLU A 109 15.23 1.33 9.07
C GLU A 109 15.82 -0.04 8.73
N ARG A 110 15.60 -1.02 9.60
CA ARG A 110 16.11 -2.38 9.39
C ARG A 110 15.53 -2.99 8.12
N LEU A 111 14.26 -2.74 7.86
CA LEU A 111 13.56 -3.31 6.71
C LEU A 111 13.64 -2.43 5.48
N GLN A 112 14.26 -1.25 5.60
CA GLN A 112 14.39 -0.28 4.52
C GLN A 112 13.03 0.11 3.94
N LEU A 113 12.04 0.27 4.81
CA LEU A 113 10.67 0.56 4.40
C LEU A 113 10.50 1.95 3.82
N MET A 114 11.43 2.86 4.10
CA MET A 114 11.38 4.22 3.55
C MET A 114 11.84 4.27 2.09
N GLY A 115 12.68 3.29 1.68
CA GLY A 115 13.02 3.09 0.29
C GLY A 115 13.61 4.26 -0.45
N GLY A 116 14.01 5.31 0.20
CA GLY A 116 14.52 6.50 -0.46
C GLY A 116 13.45 7.46 -0.97
N CYS A 117 12.18 7.17 -0.74
CA CYS A 117 11.10 8.11 -1.06
C CYS A 117 11.06 9.23 -0.04
N ASP A 118 10.79 10.44 -0.52
CA ASP A 118 10.61 11.60 0.34
C ASP A 118 9.18 11.66 0.84
N VAL A 119 8.82 10.74 1.71
CA VAL A 119 7.51 10.77 2.33
C VAL A 119 7.60 11.47 3.67
N VAL A 120 6.48 11.98 4.14
CA VAL A 120 6.43 12.71 5.40
C VAL A 120 6.85 11.80 6.54
N LYS A 121 7.84 12.27 7.32
CA LYS A 121 8.25 11.55 8.52
C LYS A 121 7.27 11.88 9.62
N VAL A 122 6.83 10.85 10.29
CA VAL A 122 5.89 10.97 11.41
C VAL A 122 6.62 10.56 12.68
N ASP A 123 6.71 11.50 13.57
CA ASP A 123 7.32 11.23 14.89
C ASP A 123 6.33 10.56 15.84
#